data_4054adec41c22a0a0e5ef38e288d7dc9
#
_entry.id   4054adec41c22a0a0e5ef38e288d7dc9
#
_cell.length_a   1.000
_cell.length_b   1.000
_cell.length_c   1.000
_cell.angle_alpha   90.00
_cell.angle_beta   90.00
_cell.angle_gamma   90.00
#
_symmetry.space_group_name_H-M   'P 1'
#
loop_
_entity.id
_entity.type
_entity.pdbx_description
1 polymer ?
#
loop_
_entity_poly.entity_id
_entity_poly.type
_entity_poly.pdbx_seq_one_letter_code
_entity_poly.pdbx_strand_id
1 'polypeptide(L)'
;MRRFGFFSILFIFLVSCSSEGKFFRQSYPDKFKLSAETDVMETLSGNTFVANVKNIHPVFGEALTIKVRGLKVDSIETEDSSSASRAFRQWHKFSNLLKEASDIELRNLERGRNGFWIWADVYIDGEILGDLY
;
A
#
# COMPACT_ATOMS: atom_id res chain seq x y z
N MET A 1 -55.62 4.31 -65.56
CA MET A 1 -54.48 3.42 -65.30
C MET A 1 -53.56 4.08 -64.25
N ARG A 2 -53.60 3.62 -63.00
CA ARG A 2 -52.83 4.17 -61.89
C ARG A 2 -51.64 3.27 -61.66
N ARG A 3 -50.44 3.80 -61.88
CA ARG A 3 -49.17 3.14 -61.48
C ARG A 3 -48.86 3.52 -60.06
N PHE A 4 -48.95 2.56 -59.13
CA PHE A 4 -48.43 2.69 -57.76
C PHE A 4 -46.94 2.38 -57.78
N GLY A 5 -46.15 3.41 -57.53
CA GLY A 5 -44.73 3.26 -57.24
C GLY A 5 -44.50 2.76 -55.78
N PHE A 6 -43.93 1.59 -55.70
CA PHE A 6 -43.47 1.03 -54.40
C PHE A 6 -42.14 1.70 -53.99
N PHE A 7 -42.23 2.63 -53.08
CA PHE A 7 -41.02 3.16 -52.39
C PHE A 7 -40.58 2.19 -51.31
N SER A 8 -39.58 1.40 -51.65
CA SER A 8 -38.91 0.52 -50.68
C SER A 8 -37.95 1.34 -49.84
N ILE A 9 -38.36 1.69 -48.63
CA ILE A 9 -37.52 2.35 -47.65
C ILE A 9 -36.64 1.29 -47.01
N LEU A 10 -35.39 1.22 -47.46
CA LEU A 10 -34.35 0.38 -46.85
C LEU A 10 -33.92 1.03 -45.54
N PHE A 11 -34.47 0.55 -44.43
CA PHE A 11 -34.05 0.93 -43.08
C PHE A 11 -32.72 0.24 -42.78
N ILE A 12 -31.61 0.96 -42.95
CA ILE A 12 -30.29 0.50 -42.49
C ILE A 12 -30.23 0.72 -41.00
N PHE A 13 -30.41 -0.36 -40.24
CA PHE A 13 -30.08 -0.38 -38.80
C PHE A 13 -28.57 -0.33 -38.66
N LEU A 14 -28.02 0.86 -38.42
CA LEU A 14 -26.68 1.01 -37.87
C LEU A 14 -26.73 0.56 -36.43
N VAL A 15 -26.41 -0.73 -36.18
CA VAL A 15 -26.09 -1.24 -34.86
C VAL A 15 -24.74 -0.63 -34.46
N SER A 16 -24.81 0.50 -33.81
CA SER A 16 -23.65 1.09 -33.12
C SER A 16 -23.30 0.17 -31.98
N CYS A 17 -22.33 -0.72 -32.21
CA CYS A 17 -21.70 -1.52 -31.15
C CYS A 17 -20.80 -0.59 -30.37
N SER A 18 -21.34 0.16 -29.41
CA SER A 18 -20.57 0.84 -28.38
C SER A 18 -20.05 -0.26 -27.46
N SER A 19 -18.87 -0.76 -27.75
CA SER A 19 -18.08 -1.51 -26.78
C SER A 19 -17.69 -0.52 -25.68
N GLU A 20 -18.54 -0.38 -24.67
CA GLU A 20 -18.12 0.20 -23.40
C GLU A 20 -17.03 -0.71 -22.85
N GLY A 21 -15.79 -0.36 -23.14
CA GLY A 21 -14.64 -0.91 -22.45
C GLY A 21 -14.79 -0.56 -20.98
N LYS A 22 -15.42 -1.45 -20.22
CA LYS A 22 -15.36 -1.40 -18.77
C LYS A 22 -13.90 -1.61 -18.41
N PHE A 23 -13.16 -0.53 -18.32
CA PHE A 23 -11.90 -0.52 -17.62
C PHE A 23 -12.20 -0.98 -16.19
N PHE A 24 -11.96 -2.24 -15.91
CA PHE A 24 -11.92 -2.73 -14.55
C PHE A 24 -10.77 -1.97 -13.86
N ARG A 25 -11.09 -0.82 -13.27
CA ARG A 25 -10.22 -0.23 -12.27
C ARG A 25 -10.20 -1.23 -11.13
N GLN A 26 -9.14 -2.00 -11.06
CA GLN A 26 -8.87 -2.86 -9.92
C GLN A 26 -8.72 -1.90 -8.72
N SER A 27 -9.78 -1.78 -7.93
CA SER A 27 -9.76 -0.99 -6.72
C SER A 27 -8.97 -1.79 -5.70
N TYR A 28 -7.78 -1.34 -5.38
CA TYR A 28 -7.03 -1.88 -4.25
C TYR A 28 -7.67 -1.41 -2.95
N PRO A 29 -7.63 -2.21 -1.88
CA PRO A 29 -8.14 -1.79 -0.59
C PRO A 29 -7.34 -0.58 -0.06
N ASP A 30 -8.02 0.34 0.61
CA ASP A 30 -7.39 1.50 1.23
C ASP A 30 -6.62 1.15 2.51
N LYS A 31 -6.84 -0.07 3.02
CA LYS A 31 -6.30 -0.59 4.27
C LYS A 31 -5.77 -2.00 4.08
N PHE A 32 -4.59 -2.24 4.60
CA PHE A 32 -3.95 -3.55 4.55
C PHE A 32 -3.64 -4.01 5.96
N LYS A 33 -4.19 -5.16 6.33
CA LYS A 33 -3.94 -5.78 7.62
C LYS A 33 -2.75 -6.72 7.54
N LEU A 34 -1.90 -6.65 8.55
CA LEU A 34 -0.74 -7.51 8.73
C LEU A 34 -0.85 -8.28 10.06
N SER A 35 -0.39 -9.51 10.07
CA SER A 35 -0.13 -10.26 11.29
C SER A 35 1.31 -10.04 11.72
N ALA A 36 1.52 -9.71 12.99
CA ALA A 36 2.87 -9.55 13.55
C ALA A 36 3.72 -10.82 13.42
N GLU A 37 3.09 -12.00 13.58
CA GLU A 37 3.79 -13.28 13.57
C GLU A 37 4.12 -13.81 12.17
N THR A 38 3.23 -13.58 11.19
CA THR A 38 3.34 -14.23 9.88
C THR A 38 3.73 -13.28 8.76
N ASP A 39 3.38 -12.02 8.87
CA ASP A 39 3.56 -11.06 7.79
C ASP A 39 4.73 -10.10 8.01
N VAL A 40 5.07 -9.76 9.26
CA VAL A 40 6.25 -8.95 9.59
C VAL A 40 7.49 -9.86 9.62
N MET A 41 8.44 -9.58 8.72
CA MET A 41 9.64 -10.39 8.55
C MET A 41 10.81 -9.87 9.39
N GLU A 42 11.09 -8.59 9.31
CA GLU A 42 12.27 -7.96 9.87
C GLU A 42 12.06 -6.49 10.19
N THR A 43 12.68 -5.99 11.23
CA THR A 43 12.72 -4.57 11.58
C THR A 43 14.11 -4.03 11.28
N LEU A 44 14.22 -3.10 10.32
CA LEU A 44 15.50 -2.57 9.83
C LEU A 44 15.99 -1.35 10.62
N SER A 45 15.07 -0.52 11.09
CA SER A 45 15.38 0.69 11.87
C SER A 45 14.20 1.07 12.77
N GLY A 46 14.28 2.18 13.49
CA GLY A 46 13.20 2.65 14.36
C GLY A 46 11.93 3.12 13.62
N ASN A 47 11.93 3.14 12.29
CA ASN A 47 10.76 3.50 11.47
C ASN A 47 10.64 2.68 10.19
N THR A 48 11.43 1.62 10.03
CA THR A 48 11.46 0.83 8.79
C THR A 48 11.43 -0.65 9.10
N PHE A 49 10.53 -1.37 8.46
CA PHE A 49 10.41 -2.83 8.57
C PHE A 49 10.10 -3.48 7.22
N VAL A 50 10.29 -4.78 7.14
CA VAL A 50 9.97 -5.60 5.97
C VAL A 50 8.78 -6.47 6.30
N ALA A 51 7.80 -6.50 5.40
CA ALA A 51 6.61 -7.32 5.58
C ALA A 51 6.07 -7.86 4.25
N ASN A 52 5.30 -8.94 4.37
CA ASN A 52 4.50 -9.49 3.28
C ASN A 52 3.10 -8.86 3.32
N VAL A 53 2.75 -8.13 2.28
CA VAL A 53 1.45 -7.46 2.18
C VAL A 53 0.53 -8.24 1.27
N LYS A 54 -0.55 -8.79 1.82
CA LYS A 54 -1.57 -9.55 1.07
C LYS A 54 -2.51 -8.59 0.33
N ASN A 55 -3.17 -9.11 -0.71
CA ASN A 55 -4.13 -8.35 -1.54
C ASN A 55 -3.52 -7.20 -2.36
N ILE A 56 -2.22 -7.22 -2.56
CA ILE A 56 -1.50 -6.40 -3.54
C ILE A 56 -1.09 -7.30 -4.70
N HIS A 57 -0.71 -6.70 -5.82
CA HIS A 57 -0.17 -7.44 -6.96
C HIS A 57 1.02 -8.33 -6.52
N PRO A 58 1.07 -9.62 -6.89
CA PRO A 58 2.05 -10.58 -6.36
C PRO A 58 3.51 -10.13 -6.48
N VAL A 59 3.86 -9.37 -7.54
CA VAL A 59 5.22 -8.86 -7.75
C VAL A 59 5.66 -7.84 -6.69
N PHE A 60 4.70 -7.23 -5.96
CA PHE A 60 4.97 -6.14 -5.02
C PHE A 60 4.60 -6.46 -3.58
N GLY A 61 4.05 -7.65 -3.31
CA GLY A 61 3.53 -7.99 -1.99
C GLY A 61 4.50 -8.73 -1.08
N GLU A 62 5.56 -9.32 -1.62
CA GLU A 62 6.51 -10.10 -0.84
C GLU A 62 7.75 -9.28 -0.46
N ALA A 63 8.20 -9.42 0.78
CA ALA A 63 9.38 -8.76 1.34
C ALA A 63 9.41 -7.24 1.07
N LEU A 64 8.28 -6.59 1.26
CA LEU A 64 8.14 -5.17 0.98
C LEU A 64 8.75 -4.34 2.10
N THR A 65 9.67 -3.44 1.75
CA THR A 65 10.23 -2.49 2.72
C THR A 65 9.24 -1.36 2.96
N ILE A 66 8.77 -1.23 4.19
CA ILE A 66 7.79 -0.25 4.63
C ILE A 66 8.45 0.76 5.56
N LYS A 67 8.33 2.04 5.21
CA LYS A 67 8.77 3.17 6.04
C LYS A 67 7.56 3.85 6.65
N VAL A 68 7.57 3.98 7.96
CA VAL A 68 6.48 4.61 8.71
C VAL A 68 6.52 6.12 8.51
N ARG A 69 5.41 6.67 8.02
CA ARG A 69 5.28 8.10 7.85
C ARG A 69 5.16 8.81 9.21
N GLY A 70 5.79 9.97 9.33
CA GLY A 70 5.72 10.80 10.52
C GLY A 70 6.71 10.44 11.64
N LEU A 71 7.34 9.26 11.62
CA LEU A 71 8.38 8.92 12.60
C LEU A 71 9.75 9.43 12.17
N LYS A 72 10.32 10.31 12.98
CA LYS A 72 11.71 10.75 12.83
C LYS A 72 12.58 9.90 13.73
N VAL A 73 13.55 9.23 13.16
CA VAL A 73 14.51 8.38 13.89
C VAL A 73 15.94 8.78 13.54
N ASP A 74 16.83 8.60 14.51
CA ASP A 74 18.25 8.78 14.29
C ASP A 74 18.81 7.64 13.41
N SER A 75 19.92 7.92 12.71
CA SER A 75 20.62 6.90 11.93
C SER A 75 21.54 6.08 12.83
N ILE A 76 21.57 4.76 12.63
CA ILE A 76 22.52 3.86 13.29
C ILE A 76 23.93 4.07 12.72
N GLU A 77 24.04 4.48 11.47
CA GLU A 77 25.30 4.68 10.75
C GLU A 77 25.97 6.05 11.04
N THR A 78 25.67 6.66 12.16
CA THR A 78 26.25 7.95 12.52
C THR A 78 27.58 7.78 13.30
N GLU A 79 28.53 8.66 13.09
CA GLU A 79 29.79 8.69 13.86
C GLU A 79 29.58 9.12 15.32
N ASP A 80 28.47 9.78 15.61
CA ASP A 80 28.13 10.20 16.97
C ASP A 80 27.53 9.03 17.77
N SER A 81 28.26 8.58 18.78
CA SER A 81 27.88 7.47 19.65
C SER A 81 26.57 7.71 20.41
N SER A 82 26.23 8.95 20.72
CA SER A 82 24.98 9.32 21.39
C SER A 82 23.77 9.14 20.47
N SER A 83 23.89 9.54 19.21
CA SER A 83 22.88 9.36 18.18
C SER A 83 22.71 7.88 17.82
N ALA A 84 23.80 7.13 17.70
CA ALA A 84 23.75 5.68 17.48
C ALA A 84 23.03 4.95 18.63
N SER A 85 23.29 5.33 19.87
CA SER A 85 22.62 4.76 21.05
C SER A 85 21.12 5.09 21.07
N ARG A 86 20.72 6.31 20.66
CA ARG A 86 19.29 6.67 20.52
C ARG A 86 18.63 5.86 19.41
N ALA A 87 19.28 5.76 18.25
CA ALA A 87 18.78 4.98 17.12
C ALA A 87 18.55 3.51 17.50
N PHE A 88 19.47 2.92 18.27
CA PHE A 88 19.34 1.55 18.75
C PHE A 88 18.13 1.37 19.70
N ARG A 89 17.93 2.33 20.63
CA ARG A 89 16.76 2.29 21.51
C ARG A 89 15.45 2.48 20.74
N GLN A 90 15.42 3.37 19.75
CA GLN A 90 14.26 3.58 18.88
C GLN A 90 13.95 2.31 18.09
N TRP A 91 14.96 1.67 17.51
CA TRP A 91 14.81 0.41 16.81
C TRP A 91 14.25 -0.70 17.71
N HIS A 92 14.77 -0.82 18.93
CA HIS A 92 14.33 -1.82 19.90
C HIS A 92 12.87 -1.58 20.32
N LYS A 93 12.50 -0.33 20.62
CA LYS A 93 11.12 0.05 20.94
C LYS A 93 10.17 -0.27 19.80
N PHE A 94 10.53 0.12 18.58
CA PHE A 94 9.73 -0.14 17.39
C PHE A 94 9.56 -1.64 17.12
N SER A 95 10.63 -2.40 17.20
CA SER A 95 10.59 -3.86 17.05
C SER A 95 9.66 -4.53 18.05
N ASN A 96 9.69 -4.09 19.32
CA ASN A 96 8.81 -4.63 20.35
C ASN A 96 7.35 -4.27 20.09
N LEU A 97 7.06 -3.02 19.72
CA LEU A 97 5.70 -2.59 19.36
C LEU A 97 5.11 -3.44 18.22
N LEU A 98 5.89 -3.72 17.17
CA LEU A 98 5.44 -4.57 16.08
C LEU A 98 5.20 -6.02 16.50
N LYS A 99 6.07 -6.57 17.38
CA LYS A 99 5.96 -7.96 17.85
C LYS A 99 4.79 -8.18 18.80
N GLU A 100 4.50 -7.19 19.65
CA GLU A 100 3.43 -7.25 20.65
C GLU A 100 2.06 -6.86 20.10
N ALA A 101 2.01 -6.31 18.88
CA ALA A 101 0.79 -5.85 18.24
C ALA A 101 -0.17 -7.01 17.96
N SER A 102 -1.43 -6.85 18.35
CA SER A 102 -2.51 -7.78 18.00
C SER A 102 -3.05 -7.51 16.58
N ASP A 103 -3.07 -6.25 16.16
CA ASP A 103 -3.52 -5.82 14.83
C ASP A 103 -2.58 -4.75 14.29
N ILE A 104 -2.03 -4.98 13.11
CA ILE A 104 -1.21 -3.99 12.39
C ILE A 104 -1.96 -3.63 11.11
N GLU A 105 -2.23 -2.35 10.91
CA GLU A 105 -2.91 -1.86 9.72
C GLU A 105 -2.07 -0.80 9.01
N LEU A 106 -1.89 -0.98 7.72
CA LEU A 106 -1.24 0.00 6.84
C LEU A 106 -2.30 0.79 6.09
N ARG A 107 -2.16 2.09 6.05
CA ARG A 107 -3.00 3.01 5.27
C ARG A 107 -2.15 3.97 4.45
N ASN A 108 -2.77 4.58 3.44
CA ASN A 108 -2.17 5.64 2.61
C ASN A 108 -0.79 5.25 2.06
N LEU A 109 -0.71 4.06 1.44
CA LEU A 109 0.52 3.54 0.86
C LEU A 109 0.97 4.43 -0.30
N GLU A 110 2.22 4.87 -0.25
CA GLU A 110 2.85 5.67 -1.28
C GLU A 110 4.24 5.12 -1.62
N ARG A 111 4.53 4.95 -2.90
CA ARG A 111 5.83 4.48 -3.36
C ARG A 111 6.92 5.53 -3.12
N GLY A 112 8.05 5.10 -2.59
CA GLY A 112 9.25 5.94 -2.48
C GLY A 112 9.78 6.37 -3.85
N ARG A 113 10.26 7.60 -3.96
CA ARG A 113 10.73 8.17 -5.24
C ARG A 113 12.03 7.54 -5.72
N ASN A 114 12.92 7.19 -4.81
CA ASN A 114 14.31 6.79 -5.12
C ASN A 114 14.62 5.37 -4.64
N GLY A 115 13.67 4.43 -4.67
CA GLY A 115 13.91 3.05 -4.25
C GLY A 115 12.66 2.19 -4.21
N PHE A 116 12.87 0.93 -3.80
CA PHE A 116 11.82 -0.08 -3.69
C PHE A 116 11.23 -0.14 -2.28
N TRP A 117 10.88 1.01 -1.71
CA TRP A 117 10.17 1.07 -0.43
C TRP A 117 8.83 1.78 -0.57
N ILE A 118 7.98 1.57 0.42
CA ILE A 118 6.67 2.20 0.53
C ILE A 118 6.63 3.05 1.80
N TRP A 119 6.10 4.25 1.68
CA TRP A 119 5.63 5.04 2.81
C TRP A 119 4.24 4.57 3.20
N ALA A 120 3.99 4.39 4.48
CA ALA A 120 2.67 4.06 5.00
C ALA A 120 2.39 4.76 6.33
N ASP A 121 1.13 5.04 6.58
CA ASP A 121 0.64 5.33 7.91
C ASP A 121 0.38 3.99 8.59
N VAL A 122 1.06 3.73 9.70
CA VAL A 122 0.99 2.44 10.41
C VAL A 122 0.16 2.63 11.67
N TYR A 123 -0.84 1.78 11.82
CA TYR A 123 -1.68 1.72 13.00
C TYR A 123 -1.41 0.41 13.74
N ILE A 124 -1.23 0.50 15.04
CA ILE A 124 -1.05 -0.63 15.94
C ILE A 124 -2.21 -0.63 16.91
N ASP A 125 -2.99 -1.73 16.92
CA ASP A 125 -4.16 -1.89 17.76
C ASP A 125 -5.14 -0.70 17.70
N GLY A 126 -5.25 -0.08 16.51
CA GLY A 126 -6.14 1.04 16.22
C GLY A 126 -5.55 2.43 16.44
N GLU A 127 -4.36 2.56 17.02
CA GLU A 127 -3.68 3.83 17.26
C GLU A 127 -2.58 4.08 16.22
N ILE A 128 -2.45 5.31 15.74
CA ILE A 128 -1.38 5.65 14.80
C ILE A 128 -0.03 5.60 15.51
N LEU A 129 0.92 4.94 14.88
CA LEU A 129 2.22 4.66 15.51
C LEU A 129 2.98 5.94 15.91
N GLY A 130 2.78 7.05 15.20
CA GLY A 130 3.37 8.35 15.55
C GLY A 130 2.97 8.86 16.93
N ASP A 131 1.80 8.51 17.42
CA ASP A 131 1.27 8.93 18.72
C ASP A 131 1.75 8.02 19.87
N LEU A 132 2.28 6.84 19.55
CA LEU A 132 2.84 5.88 20.51
C LEU A 132 4.33 6.14 20.83
N TYR A 133 4.96 7.08 20.11
CA TYR A 133 6.37 7.44 20.23
C TYR A 133 6.55 8.71 21.03
#